data_fd257ffbec8f7943d0f26f03ca590138
#
_entry.id   fd257ffbec8f7943d0f26f03ca590138
#
_cell.length_a   1.000
_cell.length_b   1.000
_cell.length_c   1.000
_cell.angle_alpha   90.00
_cell.angle_beta   90.00
_cell.angle_gamma   90.00
#
_symmetry.space_group_name_H-M   'P 1'
#
loop_
_entity.id
_entity.type
_entity.pdbx_description
1 polymer ?
#
loop_
_entity_poly.entity_id
_entity_poly.type
_entity_poly.pdbx_seq_one_letter_code
_entity_poly.pdbx_strand_id
1 'polypeptide(L)'
;MDIRGLGYIGINTRDVQGWRHYAETLGTMLVGRAGGLGLRIDERPFRVAVSETEEAEGLAFAGWEVADASALDSAVDQLRSAGRSVRCASDADARARHVRGLVCTTDPGGFELELFHGPILDHVPFVSPAGVSRFVTGGLGMGHIVLGTPNMAEMVGFYTNVLGFRVSDYWRPDDQDIVFLRCNARHHSLALVPADEPALYHFMLEAETLDDVGAALQRHHDTGTPISMDLGKHPNDEMVSFYSRSPSGFDVEFGFGGRLVDESTWIVSEITKPSLWGHRTPQTRS
;
A
#
# COMPACT_ATOMS: atom_id res chain seq x y z
N MET A 1 8.18 17.43 5.65
CA MET A 1 7.33 16.60 6.55
C MET A 1 8.05 15.29 6.82
N ASP A 2 7.91 14.68 7.98
CA ASP A 2 8.55 13.41 8.33
C ASP A 2 7.49 12.29 8.36
N ILE A 3 7.20 11.74 7.18
CA ILE A 3 6.31 10.59 7.03
C ILE A 3 7.09 9.32 7.36
N ARG A 4 6.59 8.53 8.30
CA ARG A 4 7.27 7.30 8.77
C ARG A 4 6.93 6.05 7.98
N GLY A 5 5.74 6.00 7.38
CA GLY A 5 5.34 4.85 6.58
C GLY A 5 3.88 4.86 6.18
N LEU A 6 3.53 3.98 5.27
CA LEU A 6 2.15 3.66 4.96
C LEU A 6 1.57 2.81 6.10
N GLY A 7 0.67 3.40 6.87
CA GLY A 7 0.12 2.75 8.05
C GLY A 7 -1.01 1.79 7.72
N TYR A 8 -1.92 2.22 6.87
CA TYR A 8 -3.08 1.46 6.45
C TYR A 8 -3.68 2.04 5.15
N ILE A 9 -4.55 1.26 4.51
CA ILE A 9 -5.39 1.72 3.40
C ILE A 9 -6.86 1.38 3.66
N GLY A 10 -7.76 2.15 3.04
CA GLY A 10 -9.18 1.85 2.94
C GLY A 10 -9.54 1.45 1.51
N ILE A 11 -10.35 0.42 1.37
CA ILE A 11 -10.87 -0.06 0.10
C ILE A 11 -12.40 -0.01 0.15
N ASN A 12 -12.98 0.61 -0.84
CA ASN A 12 -14.40 0.53 -1.13
C ASN A 12 -14.67 -0.64 -2.08
N THR A 13 -15.72 -1.43 -1.79
CA THR A 13 -16.06 -2.59 -2.61
C THR A 13 -17.56 -2.87 -2.62
N ARG A 14 -18.05 -3.45 -3.71
CA ARG A 14 -19.39 -4.05 -3.80
C ARG A 14 -19.41 -5.53 -3.38
N ASP A 15 -18.23 -6.14 -3.19
CA ASP A 15 -18.09 -7.57 -2.90
C ASP A 15 -17.25 -7.81 -1.62
N VAL A 16 -17.83 -7.49 -0.46
CA VAL A 16 -17.20 -7.77 0.85
C VAL A 16 -17.02 -9.28 1.09
N GLN A 17 -17.90 -10.13 0.53
CA GLN A 17 -17.75 -11.57 0.69
C GLN A 17 -16.60 -12.13 -0.15
N GLY A 18 -16.41 -11.64 -1.37
CA GLY A 18 -15.21 -11.94 -2.16
C GLY A 18 -13.94 -11.53 -1.43
N TRP A 19 -13.93 -10.34 -0.82
CA TRP A 19 -12.81 -9.88 -0.01
C TRP A 19 -12.53 -10.75 1.21
N ARG A 20 -13.55 -11.34 1.84
CA ARG A 20 -13.37 -12.30 2.93
C ARG A 20 -12.59 -13.53 2.47
N HIS A 21 -13.03 -14.17 1.38
CA HIS A 21 -12.35 -15.34 0.80
C HIS A 21 -10.94 -14.99 0.32
N TYR A 22 -10.80 -13.83 -0.31
CA TYR A 22 -9.50 -13.36 -0.80
C TYR A 22 -8.50 -13.11 0.35
N ALA A 23 -8.95 -12.51 1.44
CA ALA A 23 -8.14 -12.28 2.65
C ALA A 23 -7.66 -13.59 3.31
N GLU A 24 -8.52 -14.63 3.30
CA GLU A 24 -8.15 -15.97 3.75
C GLU A 24 -7.07 -16.59 2.85
N THR A 25 -7.19 -16.41 1.53
CA THR A 25 -6.19 -16.86 0.56
C THR A 25 -4.85 -16.15 0.73
N LEU A 26 -4.87 -14.83 1.00
CA LEU A 26 -3.68 -14.06 1.35
C LEU A 26 -3.05 -14.50 2.69
N GLY A 27 -3.82 -15.15 3.56
CA GLY A 27 -3.38 -15.55 4.90
C GLY A 27 -3.40 -14.41 5.91
N THR A 28 -4.21 -13.38 5.68
CA THR A 28 -4.43 -12.29 6.64
C THR A 28 -5.46 -12.70 7.68
N MET A 29 -5.36 -12.12 8.88
CA MET A 29 -6.34 -12.33 9.93
C MET A 29 -7.51 -11.37 9.74
N LEU A 30 -8.73 -11.91 9.64
CA LEU A 30 -9.94 -11.12 9.48
C LEU A 30 -10.44 -10.56 10.81
N VAL A 31 -10.82 -9.28 10.82
CA VAL A 31 -11.48 -8.62 11.94
C VAL A 31 -12.77 -7.95 11.47
N GLY A 32 -13.82 -8.01 12.31
CA GLY A 32 -15.09 -7.34 12.02
C GLY A 32 -14.95 -5.81 12.15
N ARG A 33 -15.54 -5.08 11.20
CA ARG A 33 -15.65 -3.61 11.23
C ARG A 33 -17.08 -3.20 10.89
N ALA A 34 -17.48 -2.03 11.37
CA ALA A 34 -18.78 -1.46 10.99
C ALA A 34 -18.83 -1.24 9.46
N GLY A 35 -19.82 -1.84 8.79
CA GLY A 35 -19.98 -1.74 7.34
C GLY A 35 -18.93 -2.49 6.50
N GLY A 36 -18.23 -3.49 7.08
CA GLY A 36 -17.24 -4.24 6.32
C GLY A 36 -16.34 -5.13 7.15
N LEU A 37 -15.09 -5.25 6.73
CA LEU A 37 -14.07 -6.06 7.40
C LEU A 37 -12.70 -5.38 7.40
N GLY A 38 -11.81 -5.83 8.26
CA GLY A 38 -10.41 -5.44 8.29
C GLY A 38 -9.51 -6.64 8.05
N LEU A 39 -8.44 -6.42 7.27
CA LEU A 39 -7.36 -7.37 7.10
C LEU A 39 -6.22 -6.98 8.03
N ARG A 40 -5.87 -7.88 8.89
CA ARG A 40 -4.80 -7.72 9.88
C ARG A 40 -3.60 -8.57 9.48
N ILE A 41 -2.40 -7.98 9.51
CA ILE A 41 -1.14 -8.63 9.15
C ILE A 41 -0.05 -8.48 10.23
N ASP A 42 -0.36 -7.77 11.31
CA ASP A 42 0.51 -7.55 12.47
C ASP A 42 -0.32 -7.20 13.72
N GLU A 43 0.30 -6.57 14.73
CA GLU A 43 -0.34 -6.18 15.98
C GLU A 43 -1.26 -4.95 15.86
N ARG A 44 -1.35 -4.30 14.70
CA ARG A 44 -2.38 -3.26 14.49
C ARG A 44 -3.75 -3.91 14.25
N PRO A 45 -4.85 -3.29 14.71
CA PRO A 45 -6.20 -3.84 14.54
C PRO A 45 -6.59 -4.12 13.08
N PHE A 46 -6.02 -3.39 12.13
CA PHE A 46 -6.07 -3.66 10.70
C PHE A 46 -4.97 -2.89 9.96
N ARG A 47 -4.67 -3.35 8.75
CA ARG A 47 -3.85 -2.64 7.77
C ARG A 47 -4.61 -2.34 6.48
N VAL A 48 -5.60 -3.15 6.15
CA VAL A 48 -6.53 -2.89 5.05
C VAL A 48 -7.95 -2.88 5.63
N ALA A 49 -8.63 -1.75 5.51
CA ALA A 49 -10.05 -1.61 5.82
C ALA A 49 -10.86 -1.80 4.56
N VAL A 50 -11.75 -2.77 4.52
CA VAL A 50 -12.65 -3.02 3.38
C VAL A 50 -14.06 -2.63 3.79
N SER A 51 -14.65 -1.68 3.08
CA SER A 51 -15.98 -1.14 3.35
C SER A 51 -16.92 -1.41 2.18
N GLU A 52 -18.13 -1.88 2.50
CA GLU A 52 -19.16 -2.07 1.50
C GLU A 52 -19.70 -0.74 0.99
N THR A 53 -19.84 -0.61 -0.32
CA THR A 53 -20.37 0.59 -0.98
C THR A 53 -21.01 0.26 -2.32
N GLU A 54 -22.03 1.02 -2.70
CA GLU A 54 -22.64 0.97 -4.02
C GLU A 54 -22.03 2.03 -4.98
N GLU A 55 -21.24 2.96 -4.45
CA GLU A 55 -20.78 4.13 -5.23
C GLU A 55 -19.55 3.83 -6.09
N ALA A 56 -18.39 3.62 -5.48
CA ALA A 56 -17.14 3.48 -6.21
C ALA A 56 -16.26 2.35 -5.63
N GLU A 57 -15.72 1.53 -6.52
CA GLU A 57 -14.70 0.51 -6.19
C GLU A 57 -13.31 1.15 -6.10
N GLY A 58 -12.44 0.60 -5.25
CA GLY A 58 -11.03 0.96 -5.22
C GLY A 58 -10.59 1.65 -3.95
N LEU A 59 -9.52 2.47 -4.04
CA LEU A 59 -8.91 3.13 -2.88
C LEU A 59 -9.85 4.20 -2.31
N ALA A 60 -10.26 4.01 -1.06
CA ALA A 60 -11.05 4.99 -0.32
C ALA A 60 -10.15 6.04 0.36
N PHE A 61 -9.03 5.61 0.93
CA PHE A 61 -8.04 6.46 1.57
C PHE A 61 -6.72 5.73 1.76
N ALA A 62 -5.62 6.50 1.87
CA ALA A 62 -4.31 6.02 2.27
C ALA A 62 -3.85 6.73 3.55
N GLY A 63 -3.53 5.96 4.60
CA GLY A 63 -3.11 6.49 5.90
C GLY A 63 -1.59 6.52 6.04
N TRP A 64 -1.01 7.70 6.20
CA TRP A 64 0.43 7.92 6.35
C TRP A 64 0.76 8.32 7.79
N GLU A 65 1.66 7.58 8.42
CA GLU A 65 2.05 7.80 9.80
C GLU A 65 3.07 8.92 9.93
N VAL A 66 2.84 9.82 10.90
CA VAL A 66 3.81 10.80 11.37
C VAL A 66 4.24 10.47 12.80
N ALA A 67 5.32 11.12 13.27
CA ALA A 67 5.97 10.76 14.53
C ALA A 67 5.05 10.84 15.76
N ASP A 68 4.40 11.99 15.93
CA ASP A 68 3.63 12.35 17.11
C ASP A 68 2.63 13.50 16.82
N ALA A 69 1.98 14.01 17.84
CA ALA A 69 1.02 15.09 17.72
C ALA A 69 1.66 16.37 17.16
N SER A 70 2.87 16.72 17.59
CA SER A 70 3.57 17.92 17.10
C SER A 70 3.94 17.81 15.62
N ALA A 71 4.32 16.61 15.17
CA ALA A 71 4.56 16.32 13.75
C ALA A 71 3.27 16.42 12.94
N LEU A 72 2.12 16.00 13.51
CA LEU A 72 0.82 16.13 12.86
C LEU A 72 0.40 17.61 12.72
N ASP A 73 0.59 18.42 13.77
CA ASP A 73 0.32 19.87 13.72
C ASP A 73 1.19 20.56 12.66
N SER A 74 2.49 20.23 12.64
CA SER A 74 3.42 20.72 11.61
C SER A 74 3.02 20.31 10.19
N ALA A 75 2.49 19.09 10.03
CA ALA A 75 1.97 18.59 8.76
C ALA A 75 0.75 19.40 8.28
N VAL A 76 -0.17 19.73 9.18
CA VAL A 76 -1.33 20.60 8.89
C VAL A 76 -0.87 21.95 8.35
N ASP A 77 0.11 22.59 9.01
CA ASP A 77 0.63 23.89 8.58
C ASP A 77 1.33 23.81 7.21
N GLN A 78 2.09 22.77 6.94
CA GLN A 78 2.74 22.56 5.65
C GLN A 78 1.71 22.34 4.52
N LEU A 79 0.69 21.52 4.76
CA LEU A 79 -0.39 21.27 3.79
C LEU A 79 -1.14 22.57 3.46
N ARG A 80 -1.51 23.34 4.48
CA ARG A 80 -2.18 24.66 4.30
C ARG A 80 -1.30 25.63 3.54
N SER A 81 -0.02 25.69 3.87
CA SER A 81 0.97 26.54 3.17
C SER A 81 1.15 26.15 1.70
N ALA A 82 0.96 24.87 1.38
CA ALA A 82 0.93 24.33 0.02
C ALA A 82 -0.45 24.49 -0.68
N GLY A 83 -1.38 25.23 -0.07
CA GLY A 83 -2.72 25.49 -0.63
C GLY A 83 -3.68 24.31 -0.55
N ARG A 84 -3.39 23.29 0.29
CA ARG A 84 -4.26 22.13 0.45
C ARG A 84 -5.29 22.34 1.55
N SER A 85 -6.52 21.90 1.28
CA SER A 85 -7.55 21.81 2.30
C SER A 85 -7.22 20.72 3.30
N VAL A 86 -7.34 21.03 4.60
CA VAL A 86 -7.11 20.04 5.67
C VAL A 86 -8.36 20.00 6.55
N ARG A 87 -8.94 18.82 6.67
CA ARG A 87 -10.05 18.52 7.57
C ARG A 87 -9.51 17.79 8.80
N CYS A 88 -9.70 18.37 9.98
CA CYS A 88 -9.47 17.64 11.21
C CYS A 88 -10.53 16.53 11.34
N ALA A 89 -10.09 15.32 11.55
CA ALA A 89 -11.00 14.21 11.79
C ALA A 89 -11.65 14.31 13.18
N SER A 90 -12.83 13.72 13.32
CA SER A 90 -13.50 13.63 14.63
C SER A 90 -12.82 12.56 15.50
N ASP A 91 -13.08 12.60 16.81
CA ASP A 91 -12.65 11.54 17.72
C ASP A 91 -13.25 10.17 17.33
N ALA A 92 -14.40 10.16 16.68
CA ALA A 92 -15.02 8.94 16.19
C ALA A 92 -14.23 8.36 15.01
N ASP A 93 -13.77 9.22 14.08
CA ASP A 93 -12.91 8.81 12.95
C ASP A 93 -11.58 8.26 13.47
N ALA A 94 -10.93 8.96 14.40
CA ALA A 94 -9.66 8.53 14.99
C ALA A 94 -9.81 7.17 15.71
N ARG A 95 -10.91 6.98 16.47
CA ARG A 95 -11.23 5.69 17.07
C ARG A 95 -11.49 4.59 16.04
N ALA A 96 -12.20 4.89 14.95
CA ALA A 96 -12.45 3.93 13.87
C ALA A 96 -11.18 3.52 13.12
N ARG A 97 -10.14 4.36 13.14
CA ARG A 97 -8.79 4.07 12.61
C ARG A 97 -7.84 3.49 13.65
N HIS A 98 -8.24 3.42 14.93
CA HIS A 98 -7.39 3.01 16.04
C HIS A 98 -6.11 3.84 16.13
N VAL A 99 -6.24 5.18 16.07
CA VAL A 99 -5.14 6.13 16.17
C VAL A 99 -5.47 7.24 17.18
N ARG A 100 -4.44 7.96 17.66
CA ARG A 100 -4.63 9.04 18.64
C ARG A 100 -4.98 10.38 18.01
N GLY A 101 -4.51 10.62 16.79
CA GLY A 101 -4.81 11.86 16.05
C GLY A 101 -4.80 11.58 14.55
N LEU A 102 -5.67 12.32 13.84
CA LEU A 102 -5.93 12.10 12.43
C LEU A 102 -6.36 13.40 11.76
N VAL A 103 -5.81 13.70 10.60
CA VAL A 103 -6.29 14.74 9.68
C VAL A 103 -6.42 14.17 8.28
N CYS A 104 -7.33 14.71 7.49
CA CYS A 104 -7.60 14.29 6.13
C CYS A 104 -7.29 15.44 5.15
N THR A 105 -6.77 15.07 4.00
CA THR A 105 -6.54 15.95 2.84
C THR A 105 -6.65 15.15 1.56
N THR A 106 -6.59 15.81 0.41
CA THR A 106 -6.50 15.12 -0.88
C THR A 106 -5.19 15.48 -1.58
N ASP A 107 -4.62 14.54 -2.30
CA ASP A 107 -3.48 14.81 -3.18
C ASP A 107 -3.92 15.44 -4.51
N PRO A 108 -2.99 15.83 -5.41
CA PRO A 108 -3.34 16.39 -6.71
C PRO A 108 -4.09 15.44 -7.65
N GLY A 109 -3.98 14.13 -7.44
CA GLY A 109 -4.71 13.10 -8.18
C GLY A 109 -6.14 12.89 -7.67
N GLY A 110 -6.51 13.53 -6.54
CA GLY A 110 -7.83 13.38 -5.93
C GLY A 110 -7.94 12.22 -4.95
N PHE A 111 -6.85 11.53 -4.64
CA PHE A 111 -6.86 10.46 -3.63
C PHE A 111 -6.95 11.06 -2.22
N GLU A 112 -7.84 10.51 -1.41
CA GLU A 112 -7.97 10.88 0.00
C GLU A 112 -6.76 10.37 0.79
N LEU A 113 -6.10 11.29 1.50
CA LEU A 113 -4.97 11.01 2.38
C LEU A 113 -5.36 11.25 3.82
N GLU A 114 -4.99 10.33 4.67
CA GLU A 114 -5.08 10.46 6.13
C GLU A 114 -3.66 10.58 6.70
N LEU A 115 -3.35 11.69 7.38
CA LEU A 115 -2.12 11.79 8.17
C LEU A 115 -2.48 11.52 9.62
N PHE A 116 -1.75 10.60 10.27
CA PHE A 116 -2.10 10.17 11.62
C PHE A 116 -0.87 9.93 12.49
N HIS A 117 -1.08 9.96 13.81
CA HIS A 117 -0.07 9.55 14.79
C HIS A 117 -0.66 8.64 15.87
N GLY A 118 0.25 7.97 16.58
CA GLY A 118 -0.08 7.18 17.78
C GLY A 118 -1.02 6.02 17.49
N PRO A 119 -0.64 5.09 16.58
CA PRO A 119 -1.45 3.90 16.34
C PRO A 119 -1.59 3.08 17.61
N ILE A 120 -2.80 2.58 17.84
CA ILE A 120 -3.12 1.69 18.97
C ILE A 120 -2.86 0.26 18.50
N LEU A 121 -2.11 -0.49 19.29
CA LEU A 121 -1.84 -1.89 19.02
C LEU A 121 -2.93 -2.76 19.69
N ASP A 122 -3.27 -3.87 19.05
CA ASP A 122 -4.09 -4.90 19.64
C ASP A 122 -3.24 -5.74 20.60
N HIS A 123 -3.80 -6.13 21.74
CA HIS A 123 -3.15 -7.02 22.69
C HIS A 123 -3.21 -8.51 22.29
N VAL A 124 -4.06 -8.84 21.31
CA VAL A 124 -4.10 -10.18 20.71
C VAL A 124 -3.01 -10.28 19.66
N PRO A 125 -2.03 -11.19 19.79
CA PRO A 125 -0.99 -11.37 18.79
C PRO A 125 -1.58 -11.69 17.42
N PHE A 126 -0.90 -11.23 16.34
CA PHE A 126 -1.21 -11.68 15.00
C PHE A 126 -0.81 -13.14 14.83
N VAL A 127 -1.76 -13.96 14.36
CA VAL A 127 -1.51 -15.35 13.94
C VAL A 127 -2.22 -15.57 12.62
N SER A 128 -1.46 -15.85 11.57
CA SER A 128 -2.03 -16.12 10.27
C SER A 128 -2.87 -17.40 10.28
N PRO A 129 -4.14 -17.36 9.84
CA PRO A 129 -4.98 -18.55 9.75
C PRO A 129 -4.51 -19.52 8.65
N ALA A 130 -3.68 -19.05 7.71
CA ALA A 130 -3.13 -19.85 6.61
C ALA A 130 -1.64 -20.17 6.79
N GLY A 131 -1.07 -19.92 7.97
CA GLY A 131 0.30 -20.31 8.31
C GLY A 131 1.39 -19.41 7.74
N VAL A 132 1.06 -18.18 7.27
CA VAL A 132 2.10 -17.19 6.94
C VAL A 132 2.89 -16.90 8.22
N SER A 133 4.21 -17.00 8.16
CA SER A 133 5.07 -16.91 9.34
C SER A 133 4.99 -15.50 9.97
N ARG A 134 5.12 -14.47 9.13
CA ARG A 134 5.01 -13.06 9.49
C ARG A 134 4.93 -12.19 8.25
N PHE A 135 4.37 -10.98 8.40
CA PHE A 135 4.52 -9.91 7.40
C PHE A 135 5.57 -8.90 7.85
N VAL A 136 6.32 -8.37 6.89
CA VAL A 136 7.33 -7.32 7.13
C VAL A 136 6.63 -5.98 7.25
N THR A 137 6.52 -5.48 8.49
CA THR A 137 5.82 -4.25 8.86
C THR A 137 6.68 -3.35 9.76
N GLY A 138 6.20 -2.92 10.91
CA GLY A 138 6.94 -2.09 11.85
C GLY A 138 7.32 -0.73 11.27
N GLY A 139 8.59 -0.37 11.36
CA GLY A 139 9.13 0.89 10.82
C GLY A 139 9.12 1.01 9.30
N LEU A 140 8.80 -0.08 8.58
CA LEU A 140 8.69 -0.09 7.11
C LEU A 140 7.24 0.13 6.61
N GLY A 141 6.27 0.29 7.52
CA GLY A 141 4.86 0.39 7.15
C GLY A 141 4.25 -0.94 6.73
N MET A 142 3.05 -0.92 6.14
CA MET A 142 2.34 -2.15 5.74
C MET A 142 2.83 -2.77 4.43
N GLY A 143 3.59 -2.04 3.64
CA GLY A 143 3.99 -2.37 2.29
C GLY A 143 4.05 -1.11 1.42
N HIS A 144 3.59 -1.20 0.18
CA HIS A 144 3.45 -0.06 -0.71
C HIS A 144 2.11 -0.05 -1.46
N ILE A 145 1.80 1.10 -2.07
CA ILE A 145 0.69 1.26 -3.02
C ILE A 145 1.22 1.81 -4.34
N VAL A 146 0.56 1.47 -5.44
CA VAL A 146 0.83 2.04 -6.77
C VAL A 146 -0.42 2.73 -7.27
N LEU A 147 -0.28 4.03 -7.56
CA LEU A 147 -1.36 4.90 -7.98
C LEU A 147 -1.17 5.34 -9.42
N GLY A 148 -2.20 5.14 -10.24
CA GLY A 148 -2.31 5.74 -11.55
C GLY A 148 -2.82 7.17 -11.48
N THR A 149 -2.24 8.08 -12.27
CA THR A 149 -2.66 9.49 -12.28
C THR A 149 -2.41 10.16 -13.62
N PRO A 150 -3.33 11.05 -14.08
CA PRO A 150 -3.06 11.90 -15.23
C PRO A 150 -2.12 13.09 -14.91
N ASN A 151 -1.87 13.36 -13.63
CA ASN A 151 -1.17 14.56 -13.14
C ASN A 151 0.20 14.23 -12.54
N MET A 152 1.03 13.45 -13.25
CA MET A 152 2.31 12.93 -12.75
C MET A 152 3.20 14.00 -12.12
N ALA A 153 3.42 15.14 -12.81
CA ALA A 153 4.33 16.18 -12.31
C ALA A 153 3.84 16.81 -11.00
N GLU A 154 2.53 17.07 -10.88
CA GLU A 154 1.94 17.62 -9.66
C GLU A 154 1.96 16.61 -8.52
N MET A 155 1.69 15.33 -8.81
CA MET A 155 1.76 14.24 -7.84
C MET A 155 3.18 14.06 -7.29
N VAL A 156 4.17 13.93 -8.16
CA VAL A 156 5.59 13.81 -7.75
C VAL A 156 5.99 15.04 -6.92
N GLY A 157 5.65 16.26 -7.40
CA GLY A 157 5.94 17.50 -6.68
C GLY A 157 5.27 17.56 -5.29
N PHE A 158 4.05 17.11 -5.17
CA PHE A 158 3.34 17.07 -3.88
C PHE A 158 3.99 16.08 -2.90
N TYR A 159 4.21 14.84 -3.34
CA TYR A 159 4.82 13.83 -2.45
C TYR A 159 6.26 14.20 -2.06
N THR A 160 7.06 14.76 -2.98
CA THR A 160 8.45 15.11 -2.65
C THR A 160 8.59 16.43 -1.90
N ASN A 161 7.94 17.51 -2.35
CA ASN A 161 8.16 18.85 -1.80
C ASN A 161 7.28 19.16 -0.59
N VAL A 162 6.08 18.56 -0.51
CA VAL A 162 5.15 18.80 0.61
C VAL A 162 5.23 17.67 1.64
N LEU A 163 5.11 16.40 1.22
CA LEU A 163 5.12 15.27 2.13
C LEU A 163 6.53 14.78 2.51
N GLY A 164 7.58 15.20 1.78
CA GLY A 164 8.97 14.87 2.11
C GLY A 164 9.43 13.48 1.67
N PHE A 165 8.72 12.87 0.73
CA PHE A 165 9.17 11.62 0.11
C PHE A 165 10.42 11.85 -0.72
N ARG A 166 11.19 10.80 -0.93
CA ARG A 166 12.38 10.80 -1.76
C ARG A 166 12.21 9.84 -2.93
N VAL A 167 12.70 10.24 -4.08
CA VAL A 167 12.74 9.33 -5.25
C VAL A 167 13.75 8.23 -4.97
N SER A 168 13.34 6.99 -5.20
CA SER A 168 14.24 5.83 -5.16
C SER A 168 14.78 5.51 -6.52
N ASP A 169 13.90 5.35 -7.50
CA ASP A 169 14.24 5.01 -8.87
C ASP A 169 13.18 5.53 -9.85
N TYR A 170 13.52 5.45 -11.12
CA TYR A 170 12.63 5.66 -12.25
C TYR A 170 12.58 4.41 -13.13
N TRP A 171 11.43 4.20 -13.77
CA TRP A 171 11.30 3.31 -14.92
C TRP A 171 10.60 4.07 -16.03
N ARG A 172 11.21 4.13 -17.22
CA ARG A 172 10.75 4.94 -18.36
C ARG A 172 10.47 4.09 -19.60
N PRO A 173 9.43 3.24 -19.57
CA PRO A 173 9.01 2.54 -20.78
C PRO A 173 8.33 3.53 -21.72
N ASP A 174 8.70 3.52 -23.00
CA ASP A 174 8.02 4.27 -24.04
C ASP A 174 7.82 5.78 -23.71
N ASP A 175 8.84 6.43 -23.14
CA ASP A 175 8.83 7.83 -22.67
C ASP A 175 7.81 8.14 -21.54
N GLN A 176 7.32 7.14 -20.83
CA GLN A 176 6.45 7.32 -19.66
C GLN A 176 7.26 7.24 -18.37
N ASP A 177 7.13 8.24 -17.51
CA ASP A 177 7.80 8.25 -16.20
C ASP A 177 6.99 7.46 -15.16
N ILE A 178 7.49 6.31 -14.73
CA ILE A 178 7.05 5.62 -13.53
C ILE A 178 8.04 5.98 -12.42
N VAL A 179 7.54 6.49 -11.30
CA VAL A 179 8.36 7.04 -10.22
C VAL A 179 8.14 6.28 -8.93
N PHE A 180 9.23 5.74 -8.36
CA PHE A 180 9.21 5.02 -7.09
C PHE A 180 9.64 5.96 -5.96
N LEU A 181 8.79 6.09 -4.92
CA LEU A 181 8.93 7.07 -3.86
C LEU A 181 8.99 6.39 -2.49
N ARG A 182 9.98 6.77 -1.67
CA ARG A 182 10.15 6.27 -0.30
C ARG A 182 9.95 7.35 0.75
N CYS A 183 9.48 6.94 1.92
CA CYS A 183 9.41 7.76 3.12
C CYS A 183 10.20 7.14 4.30
N ASN A 184 10.71 5.94 4.15
CA ASN A 184 11.53 5.21 5.12
C ASN A 184 12.56 4.35 4.40
N ALA A 185 13.14 3.35 5.06
CA ALA A 185 14.16 2.47 4.45
C ALA A 185 13.59 1.47 3.43
N ARG A 186 12.26 1.25 3.33
CA ARG A 186 11.67 0.46 2.24
C ARG A 186 11.98 1.15 0.91
N HIS A 187 12.38 0.39 -0.11
CA HIS A 187 12.74 0.95 -1.43
C HIS A 187 11.68 1.93 -1.94
N HIS A 188 10.41 1.59 -1.81
CA HIS A 188 9.29 2.50 -2.05
C HIS A 188 8.09 2.13 -1.19
N SER A 189 7.37 3.14 -0.73
CA SER A 189 6.06 3.01 -0.08
C SER A 189 4.94 3.48 -1.00
N LEU A 190 5.31 4.17 -2.08
CA LEU A 190 4.42 4.65 -3.13
C LEU A 190 5.12 4.56 -4.47
N ALA A 191 4.42 4.10 -5.50
CA ALA A 191 4.81 4.34 -6.88
C ALA A 191 3.69 5.09 -7.61
N LEU A 192 4.09 5.97 -8.53
CA LEU A 192 3.19 6.73 -9.39
C LEU A 192 3.39 6.28 -10.82
N VAL A 193 2.28 6.00 -11.52
CA VAL A 193 2.28 5.59 -12.93
C VAL A 193 1.36 6.52 -13.73
N PRO A 194 1.72 6.87 -14.96
CA PRO A 194 0.83 7.61 -15.84
C PRO A 194 -0.45 6.81 -16.12
N ALA A 195 -1.59 7.46 -16.05
CA ALA A 195 -2.90 6.89 -16.36
C ALA A 195 -3.86 7.99 -16.80
N ASP A 196 -4.88 7.64 -17.59
CA ASP A 196 -5.89 8.59 -18.05
C ASP A 196 -6.79 9.06 -16.89
N GLU A 197 -7.05 8.17 -15.92
CA GLU A 197 -7.89 8.42 -14.75
C GLU A 197 -7.19 7.95 -13.47
N PRO A 198 -7.48 8.58 -12.31
CA PRO A 198 -6.96 8.12 -11.02
C PRO A 198 -7.39 6.69 -10.69
N ALA A 199 -6.44 5.82 -10.37
CA ALA A 199 -6.73 4.44 -10.02
C ALA A 199 -5.72 3.85 -9.02
N LEU A 200 -6.16 2.93 -8.18
CA LEU A 200 -5.28 2.03 -7.45
C LEU A 200 -4.92 0.87 -8.39
N TYR A 201 -3.64 0.72 -8.74
CA TYR A 201 -3.15 -0.39 -9.55
C TYR A 201 -2.92 -1.64 -8.70
N HIS A 202 -2.22 -1.48 -7.59
CA HIS A 202 -2.06 -2.53 -6.60
C HIS A 202 -1.62 -1.97 -5.24
N PHE A 203 -1.76 -2.79 -4.21
CA PHE A 203 -0.97 -2.69 -2.99
C PHE A 203 -0.14 -3.95 -2.77
N MET A 204 0.94 -3.83 -2.01
CA MET A 204 1.86 -4.94 -1.76
C MET A 204 1.88 -5.31 -0.29
N LEU A 205 1.93 -6.62 -0.03
CA LEU A 205 2.22 -7.23 1.27
C LEU A 205 3.50 -8.03 1.18
N GLU A 206 4.45 -7.75 2.07
CA GLU A 206 5.72 -8.47 2.13
C GLU A 206 5.70 -9.50 3.25
N ALA A 207 5.93 -10.77 2.90
CA ALA A 207 6.12 -11.86 3.84
C ALA A 207 7.60 -11.96 4.29
N GLU A 208 7.84 -12.59 5.44
CA GLU A 208 9.19 -12.71 6.01
C GLU A 208 10.05 -13.78 5.30
N THR A 209 9.41 -14.74 4.62
CA THR A 209 10.13 -15.84 3.97
C THR A 209 9.66 -16.10 2.54
N LEU A 210 10.57 -16.64 1.70
CA LEU A 210 10.21 -17.09 0.35
C LEU A 210 9.22 -18.26 0.38
N ASP A 211 9.27 -19.11 1.40
CA ASP A 211 8.34 -20.22 1.56
C ASP A 211 6.90 -19.72 1.79
N ASP A 212 6.72 -18.60 2.48
CA ASP A 212 5.40 -17.94 2.61
C ASP A 212 4.85 -17.52 1.26
N VAL A 213 5.71 -16.97 0.37
CA VAL A 213 5.31 -16.57 -0.99
C VAL A 213 4.92 -17.81 -1.81
N GLY A 214 5.71 -18.86 -1.76
CA GLY A 214 5.40 -20.14 -2.43
C GLY A 214 4.09 -20.75 -1.95
N ALA A 215 3.88 -20.78 -0.63
CA ALA A 215 2.65 -21.30 -0.03
C ALA A 215 1.43 -20.41 -0.36
N ALA A 216 1.60 -19.08 -0.40
CA ALA A 216 0.55 -18.16 -0.82
C ALA A 216 0.17 -18.38 -2.29
N LEU A 217 1.15 -18.52 -3.20
CA LEU A 217 0.91 -18.80 -4.61
C LEU A 217 0.15 -20.13 -4.79
N GLN A 218 0.55 -21.18 -4.04
CA GLN A 218 -0.15 -22.48 -4.06
C GLN A 218 -1.61 -22.33 -3.62
N ARG A 219 -1.90 -21.57 -2.53
CA ARG A 219 -3.27 -21.32 -2.08
C ARG A 219 -4.11 -20.61 -3.15
N HIS A 220 -3.53 -19.63 -3.88
CA HIS A 220 -4.22 -18.97 -4.98
C HIS A 220 -4.60 -19.93 -6.09
N HIS A 221 -3.71 -20.86 -6.44
CA HIS A 221 -4.04 -21.93 -7.41
C HIS A 221 -5.14 -22.88 -6.89
N ASP A 222 -5.05 -23.29 -5.62
CA ASP A 222 -6.01 -24.23 -5.02
C ASP A 222 -7.41 -23.61 -4.88
N THR A 223 -7.51 -22.32 -4.61
CA THR A 223 -8.79 -21.59 -4.51
C THR A 223 -9.31 -21.08 -5.86
N GLY A 224 -8.52 -21.18 -6.94
CA GLY A 224 -8.85 -20.60 -8.24
C GLY A 224 -8.81 -19.07 -8.27
N THR A 225 -8.14 -18.44 -7.31
CA THR A 225 -7.96 -16.97 -7.30
C THR A 225 -7.08 -16.57 -8.49
N PRO A 226 -7.53 -15.63 -9.35
CA PRO A 226 -6.80 -15.29 -10.56
C PRO A 226 -5.42 -14.70 -10.28
N ILE A 227 -4.39 -15.25 -10.88
CA ILE A 227 -3.03 -14.70 -10.89
C ILE A 227 -2.91 -13.77 -12.10
N SER A 228 -2.55 -12.51 -11.83
CA SER A 228 -2.34 -11.49 -12.88
C SER A 228 -0.93 -11.55 -13.45
N MET A 229 0.06 -11.78 -12.58
CA MET A 229 1.45 -12.03 -12.97
C MET A 229 2.04 -13.13 -12.12
N ASP A 230 2.69 -14.09 -12.79
CA ASP A 230 3.39 -15.21 -12.16
C ASP A 230 4.56 -14.74 -11.29
N LEU A 231 5.12 -15.69 -10.52
CA LEU A 231 6.29 -15.42 -9.70
C LEU A 231 7.43 -14.83 -10.54
N GLY A 232 7.98 -13.74 -10.04
CA GLY A 232 9.08 -13.04 -10.69
C GLY A 232 9.93 -12.26 -9.69
N LYS A 233 10.93 -11.54 -10.22
CA LYS A 233 11.81 -10.68 -9.42
C LYS A 233 11.97 -9.32 -10.09
N HIS A 234 11.71 -8.26 -9.35
CA HIS A 234 11.95 -6.88 -9.80
C HIS A 234 13.43 -6.50 -9.73
N PRO A 235 13.92 -5.59 -10.60
CA PRO A 235 15.30 -5.10 -10.54
C PRO A 235 15.52 -3.97 -9.54
N ASN A 236 14.51 -3.15 -9.27
CA ASN A 236 14.60 -1.95 -8.44
C ASN A 236 14.68 -2.28 -6.95
N ASP A 237 13.67 -2.93 -6.40
CA ASP A 237 13.56 -3.30 -4.99
C ASP A 237 13.97 -4.74 -4.70
N GLU A 238 14.35 -5.51 -5.73
CA GLU A 238 14.75 -6.92 -5.65
C GLU A 238 13.65 -7.87 -5.11
N MET A 239 12.42 -7.38 -4.98
CA MET A 239 11.29 -8.17 -4.50
C MET A 239 11.07 -9.41 -5.38
N VAL A 240 10.93 -10.56 -4.74
CA VAL A 240 10.42 -11.78 -5.38
C VAL A 240 8.95 -11.89 -5.04
N SER A 241 8.10 -11.75 -6.04
CA SER A 241 6.66 -11.61 -5.83
C SER A 241 5.83 -12.23 -6.95
N PHE A 242 4.53 -12.35 -6.69
CA PHE A 242 3.50 -12.61 -7.69
C PHE A 242 2.34 -11.65 -7.46
N TYR A 243 1.47 -11.50 -8.46
CA TYR A 243 0.30 -10.63 -8.38
C TYR A 243 -0.97 -11.42 -8.57
N SER A 244 -1.99 -11.12 -7.78
CA SER A 244 -3.30 -11.72 -7.89
C SER A 244 -4.40 -10.66 -7.95
N ARG A 245 -5.46 -10.96 -8.69
CA ARG A 245 -6.60 -10.06 -8.87
C ARG A 245 -7.46 -10.03 -7.63
N SER A 246 -7.64 -8.84 -7.05
CA SER A 246 -8.58 -8.64 -5.95
C SER A 246 -10.04 -8.65 -6.42
N PRO A 247 -11.02 -8.84 -5.51
CA PRO A 247 -12.44 -8.73 -5.85
C PRO A 247 -12.85 -7.35 -6.39
N SER A 248 -12.10 -6.29 -6.06
CA SER A 248 -12.33 -4.93 -6.55
C SER A 248 -11.61 -4.60 -7.86
N GLY A 249 -10.98 -5.57 -8.52
CA GLY A 249 -10.46 -5.44 -9.86
C GLY A 249 -9.05 -4.86 -10.00
N PHE A 250 -8.42 -4.38 -8.93
CA PHE A 250 -7.00 -4.08 -8.88
C PHE A 250 -6.19 -5.28 -8.37
N ASP A 251 -4.87 -5.22 -8.47
CA ASP A 251 -4.02 -6.34 -8.06
C ASP A 251 -3.53 -6.20 -6.60
N VAL A 252 -3.18 -7.33 -6.01
CA VAL A 252 -2.40 -7.40 -4.78
C VAL A 252 -1.10 -8.13 -5.08
N GLU A 253 0.02 -7.47 -4.79
CA GLU A 253 1.34 -8.07 -4.86
C GLU A 253 1.66 -8.75 -3.53
N PHE A 254 2.07 -10.02 -3.59
CA PHE A 254 2.53 -10.77 -2.44
C PHE A 254 3.99 -11.14 -2.65
N GLY A 255 4.88 -10.59 -1.81
CA GLY A 255 6.31 -10.64 -2.06
C GLY A 255 7.18 -10.95 -0.85
N PHE A 256 8.47 -11.13 -1.11
CA PHE A 256 9.52 -11.39 -0.13
C PHE A 256 10.83 -10.74 -0.54
N GLY A 257 11.60 -10.29 0.46
CA GLY A 257 13.00 -9.93 0.31
C GLY A 257 13.21 -8.56 -0.36
N GLY A 258 12.31 -7.63 -0.11
CA GLY A 258 12.45 -6.25 -0.56
C GLY A 258 13.72 -5.60 -0.06
N ARG A 259 14.45 -4.96 -0.98
CA ARG A 259 15.68 -4.23 -0.70
C ARG A 259 15.42 -3.05 0.22
N LEU A 260 16.29 -2.88 1.21
CA LEU A 260 16.32 -1.69 2.06
C LEU A 260 17.30 -0.65 1.52
N VAL A 261 16.88 0.61 1.52
CA VAL A 261 17.71 1.75 1.13
C VAL A 261 18.52 2.24 2.31
N ASP A 262 19.84 2.33 2.11
CA ASP A 262 20.72 3.09 2.97
C ASP A 262 20.86 4.51 2.41
N GLU A 263 20.27 5.48 3.10
CA GLU A 263 20.25 6.89 2.68
C GLU A 263 21.64 7.51 2.48
N SER A 264 22.65 6.99 3.15
CA SER A 264 24.02 7.50 3.06
C SER A 264 24.71 7.11 1.75
N THR A 265 24.22 6.06 1.09
CA THR A 265 24.85 5.48 -0.10
C THR A 265 23.92 5.35 -1.30
N TRP A 266 22.62 5.63 -1.11
CA TRP A 266 21.65 5.46 -2.17
C TRP A 266 21.82 6.47 -3.31
N ILE A 267 21.88 5.95 -4.53
CA ILE A 267 21.91 6.76 -5.75
C ILE A 267 20.65 6.43 -6.55
N VAL A 268 19.86 7.47 -6.84
CA VAL A 268 18.69 7.34 -7.72
C VAL A 268 19.13 6.84 -9.09
N SER A 269 18.49 5.82 -9.58
CA SER A 269 18.80 5.21 -10.88
C SER A 269 17.57 5.07 -11.76
N GLU A 270 17.80 4.67 -13.00
CA GLU A 270 16.75 4.30 -13.94
C GLU A 270 16.85 2.81 -14.25
N ILE A 271 15.76 2.08 -14.00
CA ILE A 271 15.70 0.67 -14.38
C ILE A 271 15.28 0.54 -15.84
N THR A 272 15.84 -0.44 -16.54
CA THR A 272 15.65 -0.63 -17.98
C THR A 272 14.61 -1.69 -18.33
N LYS A 273 14.10 -2.42 -17.33
CA LYS A 273 13.08 -3.48 -17.48
C LYS A 273 12.30 -3.65 -16.18
N PRO A 274 11.03 -4.08 -16.23
CA PRO A 274 10.21 -4.22 -15.03
C PRO A 274 10.59 -5.43 -14.17
N SER A 275 11.22 -6.45 -14.77
CA SER A 275 11.56 -7.68 -14.06
C SER A 275 12.91 -8.22 -14.51
N LEU A 276 13.67 -8.75 -13.56
CA LEU A 276 14.89 -9.53 -13.86
C LEU A 276 14.53 -10.84 -14.52
N TRP A 277 13.48 -11.49 -14.00
CA TRP A 277 12.90 -12.74 -14.52
C TRP A 277 11.45 -12.87 -14.00
N GLY A 278 10.66 -13.72 -14.64
CA GLY A 278 9.26 -13.98 -14.25
C GLY A 278 8.30 -12.83 -14.57
N HIS A 279 7.28 -12.65 -13.74
CA HIS A 279 6.19 -11.68 -13.88
C HIS A 279 5.49 -11.74 -15.25
N ARG A 280 5.25 -12.97 -15.72
CA ARG A 280 4.51 -13.17 -16.97
C ARG A 280 3.03 -13.27 -16.66
N THR A 281 2.20 -12.70 -17.53
CA THR A 281 0.76 -12.97 -17.47
C THR A 281 0.54 -14.48 -17.74
N PRO A 282 -0.12 -15.20 -16.83
CA PRO A 282 -0.41 -16.61 -17.05
C PRO A 282 -1.21 -16.80 -18.34
N GLN A 283 -0.80 -17.73 -19.18
CA GLN A 283 -1.60 -18.10 -20.34
C GLN A 283 -2.84 -18.84 -19.83
N THR A 284 -4.03 -18.36 -20.16
CA THR A 284 -5.27 -19.11 -19.96
C THR A 284 -5.11 -20.46 -20.69
N ARG A 285 -5.01 -21.55 -19.91
CA ARG A 285 -5.07 -22.88 -20.52
C ARG A 285 -6.46 -23.03 -21.12
N SER A 286 -6.52 -23.04 -22.44
CA SER A 286 -7.70 -23.35 -23.22
C SER A 286 -8.16 -24.79 -23.00
#